data_8a7cf12c8e7a1869e9c762115d7fa9e1
#
_entry.id   8a7cf12c8e7a1869e9c762115d7fa9e1
#
_cell.length_a   1.000
_cell.length_b   1.000
_cell.length_c   1.000
_cell.angle_alpha   90.00
_cell.angle_beta   90.00
_cell.angle_gamma   90.00
#
_symmetry.space_group_name_H-M   'P 1'
#
loop_
_entity.id
_entity.type
_entity.pdbx_description
1 polymer ?
#
loop_
_entity_poly.entity_id
_entity_poly.type
_entity_poly.pdbx_seq_one_letter_code
_entity_poly.pdbx_strand_id
1 'polypeptide(L)'
;MANTIRIKRSTGSSAPTTLENAELAFSEGSKTLFIGIGTGGSGGSATTIEPIGGEGKFFDKDTVINANKVLSGPTTGSDAAPTFRALVSDDIPSVAHTKISDFDTGVRTNKLN
;
A
#
# COMPACT_ATOMS: atom_id res chain seq x y z
N MET A 1 -28.07 -17.45 -21.21
CA MET A 1 -27.43 -18.28 -20.17
C MET A 1 -26.24 -17.50 -19.61
N ALA A 2 -26.15 -17.33 -18.30
CA ALA A 2 -25.01 -16.65 -17.69
C ALA A 2 -23.81 -17.60 -17.65
N ASN A 3 -22.65 -17.12 -18.09
CA ASN A 3 -21.39 -17.83 -17.94
C ASN A 3 -20.82 -17.59 -16.55
N THR A 4 -20.48 -18.67 -15.84
CA THR A 4 -19.84 -18.58 -14.51
C THR A 4 -18.37 -18.91 -14.64
N ILE A 5 -17.51 -17.96 -14.28
CA ILE A 5 -16.07 -18.17 -14.17
C ILE A 5 -15.76 -18.39 -12.69
N ARG A 6 -15.08 -19.49 -12.37
CA ARG A 6 -14.62 -19.78 -11.02
C ARG A 6 -13.10 -19.84 -11.00
N ILE A 7 -12.51 -19.31 -9.96
CA ILE A 7 -11.06 -19.39 -9.71
C ILE A 7 -10.80 -20.48 -8.67
N LYS A 8 -9.56 -20.93 -8.54
CA LYS A 8 -9.15 -21.83 -7.45
C LYS A 8 -9.40 -21.15 -6.10
N ARG A 9 -9.76 -21.95 -5.09
CA ARG A 9 -10.08 -21.46 -3.77
C ARG A 9 -9.50 -22.35 -2.68
N SER A 10 -8.97 -21.75 -1.63
CA SER A 10 -8.54 -22.42 -0.41
C SER A 10 -9.21 -21.77 0.79
N THR A 11 -9.56 -22.55 1.80
CA THR A 11 -10.02 -22.03 3.11
C THR A 11 -8.86 -21.68 4.03
N GLY A 12 -7.64 -22.04 3.68
CA GLY A 12 -6.42 -21.71 4.42
C GLY A 12 -5.98 -20.25 4.26
N SER A 13 -4.99 -19.86 5.04
CA SER A 13 -4.38 -18.51 5.00
C SER A 13 -3.09 -18.45 4.20
N SER A 14 -2.54 -19.58 3.80
CA SER A 14 -1.28 -19.64 3.04
C SER A 14 -1.49 -19.33 1.55
N ALA A 15 -0.44 -18.85 0.90
CA ALA A 15 -0.39 -18.76 -0.54
C ALA A 15 -0.54 -20.17 -1.17
N PRO A 16 -1.12 -20.28 -2.38
CA PRO A 16 -1.11 -21.54 -3.10
C PRO A 16 0.33 -22.03 -3.34
N THR A 17 0.52 -23.33 -3.31
CA THR A 17 1.85 -23.93 -3.60
C THR A 17 2.12 -24.09 -5.08
N THR A 18 1.06 -24.23 -5.87
CA THR A 18 1.14 -24.43 -7.32
C THR A 18 0.01 -23.69 -8.01
N LEU A 19 0.33 -22.94 -9.05
CA LEU A 19 -0.61 -22.36 -10.01
C LEU A 19 -0.06 -22.58 -11.42
N GLU A 20 -0.95 -22.59 -12.39
CA GLU A 20 -0.57 -22.44 -13.79
C GLU A 20 -0.29 -20.98 -14.12
N ASN A 21 0.39 -20.75 -15.22
CA ASN A 21 0.64 -19.39 -15.70
C ASN A 21 -0.69 -18.67 -15.97
N ALA A 22 -0.83 -17.46 -15.44
CA ALA A 22 -2.05 -16.64 -15.49
C ALA A 22 -3.27 -17.24 -14.73
N GLU A 23 -3.11 -18.29 -13.97
CA GLU A 23 -4.17 -18.84 -13.14
C GLU A 23 -4.38 -18.01 -11.88
N LEU A 24 -5.65 -17.79 -11.52
CA LEU A 24 -6.04 -17.08 -10.31
C LEU A 24 -6.42 -18.04 -9.18
N ALA A 25 -6.08 -17.66 -7.96
CA ALA A 25 -6.50 -18.36 -6.75
C ALA A 25 -6.85 -17.37 -5.62
N PHE A 26 -7.82 -17.75 -4.80
CA PHE A 26 -8.23 -16.96 -3.64
C PHE A 26 -8.06 -17.76 -2.34
N SER A 27 -7.32 -17.21 -1.39
CA SER A 27 -7.22 -17.74 -0.03
C SER A 27 -8.22 -17.03 0.88
N GLU A 28 -9.22 -17.78 1.37
CA GLU A 28 -10.27 -17.23 2.22
C GLU A 28 -9.76 -16.81 3.60
N GLY A 29 -8.83 -17.59 4.16
CA GLY A 29 -8.28 -17.30 5.49
C GLY A 29 -7.45 -16.02 5.53
N SER A 30 -6.70 -15.70 4.48
CA SER A 30 -5.96 -14.45 4.35
C SER A 30 -6.69 -13.40 3.51
N LYS A 31 -7.85 -13.75 2.95
CA LYS A 31 -8.63 -12.89 2.02
C LYS A 31 -7.78 -12.28 0.92
N THR A 32 -6.86 -13.07 0.37
CA THR A 32 -5.87 -12.62 -0.62
C THR A 32 -6.09 -13.30 -1.96
N LEU A 33 -6.05 -12.50 -3.02
CA LEU A 33 -6.10 -12.98 -4.40
C LEU A 33 -4.67 -13.09 -4.93
N PHE A 34 -4.37 -14.25 -5.54
CA PHE A 34 -3.07 -14.57 -6.12
C PHE A 34 -3.18 -14.83 -7.62
N ILE A 35 -2.08 -14.59 -8.32
CA ILE A 35 -1.90 -14.96 -9.72
C ILE A 35 -0.61 -15.75 -9.90
N GLY A 36 -0.64 -16.76 -10.74
CA GLY A 36 0.54 -17.45 -11.21
C GLY A 36 1.23 -16.67 -12.33
N ILE A 37 2.53 -16.43 -12.20
CA ILE A 37 3.35 -15.72 -13.20
C ILE A 37 4.46 -16.66 -13.69
N GLY A 38 4.54 -16.87 -14.99
CA GLY A 38 5.56 -17.72 -15.60
C GLY A 38 5.72 -17.45 -17.08
N THR A 39 6.74 -18.05 -17.66
CA THR A 39 7.07 -17.92 -19.08
C THR A 39 6.50 -19.06 -19.94
N GLY A 40 5.93 -20.09 -19.33
CA GLY A 40 5.22 -21.14 -20.03
C GLY A 40 3.95 -20.61 -20.70
N GLY A 41 3.61 -21.07 -21.87
CA GLY A 41 2.36 -20.71 -22.55
C GLY A 41 1.12 -21.16 -21.76
N SER A 42 -0.03 -21.18 -22.43
CA SER A 42 -1.30 -21.62 -21.83
C SER A 42 -1.16 -23.00 -21.19
N GLY A 43 -1.52 -23.13 -19.91
CA GLY A 43 -1.40 -24.37 -19.14
C GLY A 43 0.01 -24.70 -18.65
N GLY A 44 0.99 -23.79 -18.82
CA GLY A 44 2.33 -23.93 -18.23
C GLY A 44 2.34 -23.60 -16.74
N SER A 45 3.25 -24.26 -15.99
CA SER A 45 3.41 -23.97 -14.56
C SER A 45 3.90 -22.54 -14.32
N ALA A 46 3.35 -21.88 -13.31
CA ALA A 46 3.88 -20.60 -12.84
C ALA A 46 5.22 -20.82 -12.12
N THR A 47 6.16 -19.92 -12.36
CA THR A 47 7.44 -19.88 -11.64
C THR A 47 7.34 -19.03 -10.38
N THR A 48 6.40 -18.12 -10.32
CA THR A 48 6.15 -17.25 -9.17
C THR A 48 4.65 -17.17 -8.90
N ILE A 49 4.27 -17.09 -7.65
CA ILE A 49 2.89 -16.89 -7.22
C ILE A 49 2.83 -15.55 -6.47
N GLU A 50 2.19 -14.57 -7.09
CA GLU A 50 2.15 -13.20 -6.58
C GLU A 50 0.79 -12.83 -6.02
N PRO A 51 0.73 -12.17 -4.85
CA PRO A 51 -0.49 -11.60 -4.34
C PRO A 51 -0.82 -10.30 -5.10
N ILE A 52 -1.98 -10.26 -5.75
CA ILE A 52 -2.42 -9.11 -6.56
C ILE A 52 -3.58 -8.33 -5.96
N GLY A 53 -4.17 -8.80 -4.87
CA GLY A 53 -5.27 -8.11 -4.22
C GLY A 53 -5.71 -8.76 -2.93
N GLY A 54 -6.62 -8.10 -2.22
CA GLY A 54 -7.21 -8.59 -0.99
C GLY A 54 -6.86 -7.76 0.24
N GLU A 55 -7.19 -8.27 1.42
CA GLU A 55 -6.98 -7.60 2.69
C GLU A 55 -5.49 -7.21 2.88
N GLY A 56 -5.23 -5.95 3.20
CA GLY A 56 -3.88 -5.41 3.38
C GLY A 56 -3.12 -5.09 2.09
N LYS A 57 -3.71 -5.32 0.91
CA LYS A 57 -3.09 -4.98 -0.39
C LYS A 57 -3.53 -3.63 -0.93
N PHE A 58 -4.70 -3.18 -0.54
CA PHE A 58 -5.23 -1.87 -0.88
C PHE A 58 -5.62 -1.13 0.40
N PHE A 59 -5.64 0.20 0.34
CA PHE A 59 -6.24 0.98 1.42
C PHE A 59 -7.75 0.81 1.38
N ASP A 60 -8.29 0.18 2.39
CA ASP A 60 -9.72 0.12 2.60
C ASP A 60 -10.17 1.41 3.30
N LYS A 61 -11.38 1.88 2.95
CA LYS A 61 -12.01 3.03 3.61
C LYS A 61 -12.13 2.85 5.14
N ASP A 62 -12.19 1.59 5.59
CA ASP A 62 -12.33 1.24 7.00
C ASP A 62 -10.97 0.97 7.69
N THR A 63 -9.86 1.18 6.98
CA THR A 63 -8.53 1.04 7.57
C THR A 63 -8.32 2.09 8.67
N VAL A 64 -8.16 1.63 9.90
CA VAL A 64 -7.89 2.49 11.04
C VAL A 64 -6.41 2.88 11.06
N ILE A 65 -6.16 4.17 10.99
CA ILE A 65 -4.81 4.74 11.05
C ILE A 65 -4.70 5.60 12.29
N ASN A 66 -3.65 5.42 13.06
CA ASN A 66 -3.40 6.24 14.24
C ASN A 66 -3.34 7.72 13.88
N ALA A 67 -3.86 8.57 14.76
CA ALA A 67 -3.85 10.01 14.58
C ALA A 67 -2.43 10.56 14.32
N ASN A 68 -2.36 11.64 13.55
CA ASN A 68 -1.11 12.35 13.23
C ASN A 68 -0.11 11.51 12.41
N LYS A 69 -0.62 10.56 11.62
CA LYS A 69 0.20 9.78 10.67
C LYS A 69 -0.11 10.18 9.24
N VAL A 70 0.91 10.17 8.41
CA VAL A 70 0.81 10.36 6.97
C VAL A 70 1.44 9.19 6.25
N LEU A 71 0.94 8.86 5.08
CA LEU A 71 1.57 7.87 4.19
C LEU A 71 2.75 8.54 3.51
N SER A 72 3.95 8.12 3.82
CA SER A 72 5.17 8.73 3.31
C SER A 72 6.28 7.71 3.14
N GLY A 73 7.25 8.04 2.31
CA GLY A 73 8.46 7.24 2.13
C GLY A 73 9.31 7.16 3.40
N PRO A 74 10.44 6.45 3.36
CA PRO A 74 11.37 6.35 4.48
C PRO A 74 11.97 7.73 4.83
N THR A 75 12.36 7.93 6.09
CA THR A 75 12.96 9.18 6.55
C THR A 75 14.45 9.29 6.17
N THR A 76 15.11 8.18 5.92
CA THR A 76 16.53 8.10 5.59
C THR A 76 16.80 6.82 4.80
N GLY A 77 17.93 6.77 4.12
CA GLY A 77 18.40 5.57 3.41
C GLY A 77 17.90 5.46 1.97
N SER A 78 17.85 4.24 1.46
CA SER A 78 17.39 3.95 0.12
C SER A 78 15.88 4.02 -0.02
N ASP A 79 15.41 4.21 -1.23
CA ASP A 79 13.98 4.17 -1.55
C ASP A 79 13.34 2.86 -1.06
N ALA A 80 12.18 2.98 -0.45
CA ALA A 80 11.40 1.85 0.05
C ALA A 80 9.90 2.15 -0.06
N ALA A 81 9.09 1.11 0.10
CA ALA A 81 7.63 1.24 0.10
C ALA A 81 7.17 2.24 1.16
N PRO A 82 6.16 3.07 0.87
CA PRO A 82 5.63 4.03 1.83
C PRO A 82 4.98 3.33 3.03
N THR A 83 5.07 3.97 4.18
CA THR A 83 4.43 3.53 5.42
C THR A 83 3.72 4.70 6.11
N PHE A 84 2.77 4.39 6.99
CA PHE A 84 2.17 5.42 7.83
C PHE A 84 3.11 5.79 8.98
N ARG A 85 3.60 7.00 8.98
CA ARG A 85 4.53 7.52 9.99
C ARG A 85 4.23 8.97 10.37
N ALA A 86 4.84 9.45 11.44
CA ALA A 86 4.82 10.88 11.76
C ALA A 86 5.63 11.66 10.72
N LEU A 87 5.24 12.90 10.46
CA LEU A 87 6.07 13.83 9.70
C LEU A 87 7.37 14.14 10.46
N VAL A 88 8.46 14.24 9.73
CA VAL A 88 9.74 14.77 10.22
C VAL A 88 10.05 16.10 9.52
N SER A 89 11.01 16.84 10.03
CA SER A 89 11.37 18.15 9.46
C SER A 89 11.72 18.11 7.99
N ASP A 90 12.35 17.04 7.55
CA ASP A 90 12.80 16.88 6.15
C ASP A 90 11.66 16.62 5.17
N ASP A 91 10.48 16.23 5.65
CA ASP A 91 9.28 16.10 4.82
C ASP A 91 8.66 17.44 4.46
N ILE A 92 9.07 18.51 5.13
CA ILE A 92 8.46 19.83 4.97
C ILE A 92 9.47 20.73 4.25
N PRO A 93 9.16 21.15 3.01
CA PRO A 93 10.04 22.04 2.30
C PRO A 93 10.17 23.38 3.02
N SER A 94 11.30 24.05 2.84
CA SER A 94 11.46 25.41 3.33
C SER A 94 10.36 26.31 2.76
N VAL A 95 9.59 26.92 3.64
CA VAL A 95 8.52 27.85 3.28
C VAL A 95 8.98 29.28 3.61
N ALA A 96 9.06 30.14 2.60
CA ALA A 96 9.38 31.54 2.82
C ALA A 96 8.31 32.17 3.75
N HIS A 97 8.75 32.99 4.71
CA HIS A 97 7.84 33.65 5.66
C HIS A 97 6.72 34.44 4.99
N THR A 98 6.97 34.95 3.78
CA THR A 98 5.96 35.66 2.98
C THR A 98 4.79 34.78 2.51
N LYS A 99 4.94 33.46 2.61
CA LYS A 99 3.89 32.47 2.28
C LYS A 99 3.02 32.11 3.50
N ILE A 100 3.40 32.58 4.68
CA ILE A 100 2.68 32.31 5.92
C ILE A 100 1.91 33.60 6.27
N SER A 101 0.60 33.57 6.12
CA SER A 101 -0.26 34.78 6.17
C SER A 101 -0.23 35.54 7.50
N ASP A 102 0.08 34.86 8.60
CA ASP A 102 0.07 35.45 9.96
C ASP A 102 1.47 35.47 10.62
N PHE A 103 2.50 35.09 9.88
CA PHE A 103 3.87 35.01 10.42
C PHE A 103 4.36 36.35 10.98
N ASP A 104 4.16 37.43 10.23
CA ASP A 104 4.61 38.76 10.60
C ASP A 104 3.91 39.26 11.88
N THR A 105 2.62 39.00 11.98
CA THR A 105 1.83 39.34 13.18
C THR A 105 2.30 38.56 14.40
N GLY A 106 2.50 37.23 14.26
CA GLY A 106 2.98 36.38 15.36
C GLY A 106 4.36 36.77 15.86
N VAL A 107 5.30 37.05 14.94
CA VAL A 107 6.66 37.45 15.31
C VAL A 107 6.68 38.85 15.98
N ARG A 108 5.94 39.80 15.45
CA ARG A 108 5.86 41.15 16.03
C ARG A 108 5.26 41.12 17.43
N THR A 109 4.18 40.39 17.63
CA THR A 109 3.53 40.27 18.94
C THR A 109 4.46 39.69 20.00
N ASN A 110 5.25 38.68 19.64
CA ASN A 110 6.18 38.04 20.57
C ASN A 110 7.48 38.83 20.80
N LYS A 111 7.90 39.68 19.86
CA LYS A 111 9.14 40.49 20.02
C LYS A 111 8.93 41.83 20.71
N LEU A 112 7.71 42.33 20.72
CA LEU A 112 7.40 43.64 21.31
C LEU A 112 6.94 43.57 22.76
N ASN A 113 6.84 42.37 23.30
CA ASN A 113 6.61 42.10 24.71
C ASN A 113 7.92 41.62 25.34
#